data_ac924d73661d06a525c158ddd6c95d2d
#
_entry.id   ac924d73661d06a525c158ddd6c95d2d
#
_cell.length_a   1.000
_cell.length_b   1.000
_cell.length_c   1.000
_cell.angle_alpha   90.00
_cell.angle_beta   90.00
_cell.angle_gamma   90.00
#
_symmetry.space_group_name_H-M   'P 1'
#
loop_
_entity.id
_entity.type
_entity.pdbx_description
1 polymer ?
#
loop_
_entity_poly.entity_id
_entity_poly.type
_entity_poly.pdbx_seq_one_letter_code
_entity_poly.pdbx_strand_id
1 'polypeptide(L)'
;DDIRTNRLHITRYRMQSKVILVVTGSLILLPGIYFFLFEFAREPVGKRLLLSFFQAVTPRTAGFNTADLTAMSESGQTIITMLMLIGGSPGSTAGGMKTTTLAVLLANALAVFRRNEYPHFFNRRISKETISQAATIFAMYLGLFLAGGLVISRMEGQPILDSLFETASAIGTVGL
;
A
#
# COMPACT_ATOMS: atom_id res chain seq x y z
N ASP A 1 -1.16 22.56 -9.05
CA ASP A 1 -1.99 23.52 -9.85
C ASP A 1 -3.45 23.06 -9.96
N ASP A 2 -3.74 21.75 -10.10
CA ASP A 2 -5.11 21.23 -10.26
C ASP A 2 -6.02 21.52 -9.04
N ILE A 3 -5.46 21.51 -7.83
CA ILE A 3 -6.23 21.73 -6.58
C ILE A 3 -6.59 23.23 -6.41
N ARG A 4 -5.75 24.13 -6.87
CA ARG A 4 -5.88 25.56 -6.64
C ARG A 4 -6.85 26.23 -7.62
N THR A 5 -6.98 25.70 -8.84
CA THR A 5 -7.80 26.24 -9.91
C THR A 5 -9.17 25.59 -10.06
N ASN A 6 -9.33 24.34 -9.61
CA ASN A 6 -10.55 23.55 -9.83
C ASN A 6 -11.18 23.10 -8.50
N ARG A 7 -11.68 24.04 -7.70
CA ARG A 7 -12.43 23.72 -6.47
C ARG A 7 -13.29 22.47 -6.63
N LEU A 8 -12.85 21.35 -6.00
CA LEU A 8 -13.62 20.11 -5.75
C LEU A 8 -14.37 19.45 -6.94
N HIS A 9 -14.20 19.90 -8.17
CA HIS A 9 -14.77 19.22 -9.33
C HIS A 9 -13.87 18.05 -9.77
N ILE A 10 -14.01 16.90 -9.10
CA ILE A 10 -13.25 15.65 -9.37
C ILE A 10 -13.29 15.27 -10.86
N THR A 11 -14.34 15.63 -11.57
CA THR A 11 -14.48 15.37 -13.01
C THR A 11 -13.42 16.06 -13.88
N ARG A 12 -12.85 17.17 -13.43
CA ARG A 12 -11.86 17.97 -14.17
C ARG A 12 -10.40 17.59 -13.87
N TYR A 13 -10.15 16.77 -12.83
CA TYR A 13 -8.79 16.32 -12.53
C TYR A 13 -8.22 15.41 -13.62
N ARG A 14 -6.89 15.46 -13.79
CA ARG A 14 -6.17 14.51 -14.66
C ARG A 14 -6.42 13.08 -14.17
N MET A 15 -6.46 12.13 -15.12
CA MET A 15 -6.67 10.70 -14.80
C MET A 15 -5.73 10.20 -13.69
N GLN A 16 -4.45 10.59 -13.76
CA GLN A 16 -3.45 10.20 -12.77
C GLN A 16 -3.81 10.68 -11.36
N SER A 17 -4.25 11.93 -11.21
CA SER A 17 -4.66 12.47 -9.91
C SER A 17 -5.87 11.73 -9.33
N LYS A 18 -6.84 11.36 -10.18
CA LYS A 18 -8.00 10.57 -9.75
C LYS A 18 -7.59 9.19 -9.26
N VAL A 19 -6.72 8.49 -10.00
CA VAL A 19 -6.20 7.16 -9.63
C VAL A 19 -5.47 7.25 -8.29
N ILE A 20 -4.59 8.24 -8.13
CA ILE A 20 -3.83 8.44 -6.89
C ILE A 20 -4.77 8.68 -5.70
N LEU A 21 -5.76 9.56 -5.84
CA LEU A 21 -6.71 9.86 -4.76
C LEU A 21 -7.53 8.62 -4.36
N VAL A 22 -8.06 7.90 -5.33
CA VAL A 22 -8.87 6.69 -5.07
C VAL A 22 -8.02 5.61 -4.41
N VAL A 23 -6.85 5.30 -4.97
CA VAL A 23 -5.99 4.23 -4.41
C VAL A 23 -5.43 4.62 -3.04
N THR A 24 -4.96 5.86 -2.87
CA THR A 24 -4.47 6.34 -1.58
C THR A 24 -5.58 6.34 -0.53
N GLY A 25 -6.77 6.82 -0.89
CA GLY A 25 -7.93 6.78 0.00
C GLY A 25 -8.31 5.36 0.40
N SER A 26 -8.33 4.41 -0.54
CA SER A 26 -8.61 3.00 -0.26
C SER A 26 -7.55 2.38 0.65
N LEU A 27 -6.26 2.65 0.41
CA LEU A 27 -5.14 2.14 1.21
C LEU A 27 -5.09 2.73 2.63
N ILE A 28 -5.75 3.84 2.90
CA ILE A 28 -5.88 4.40 4.24
C ILE A 28 -7.18 3.92 4.89
N LEU A 29 -8.30 4.00 4.17
CA LEU A 29 -9.62 3.72 4.75
C LEU A 29 -9.82 2.24 5.06
N LEU A 30 -9.47 1.33 4.14
CA LEU A 30 -9.70 -0.11 4.37
C LEU A 30 -8.90 -0.66 5.55
N PRO A 31 -7.55 -0.45 5.63
CA PRO A 31 -6.80 -0.87 6.80
C PRO A 31 -7.19 -0.10 8.06
N GLY A 32 -7.49 1.21 7.95
CA GLY A 32 -7.95 2.02 9.08
C GLY A 32 -9.24 1.48 9.70
N ILE A 33 -10.21 1.06 8.88
CA ILE A 33 -11.44 0.40 9.35
C ILE A 33 -11.11 -0.93 10.02
N TYR A 34 -10.22 -1.74 9.43
CA TYR A 34 -9.81 -3.00 10.02
C TYR A 34 -9.17 -2.79 11.40
N PHE A 35 -8.19 -1.89 11.52
CA PHE A 35 -7.54 -1.60 12.79
C PHE A 35 -8.51 -1.03 13.82
N PHE A 36 -9.44 -0.19 13.38
CA PHE A 36 -10.47 0.34 14.24
C PHE A 36 -11.40 -0.75 14.78
N LEU A 37 -11.80 -1.71 13.98
CA LEU A 37 -12.76 -2.74 14.41
C LEU A 37 -12.12 -3.86 15.21
N PHE A 38 -10.90 -4.26 14.87
CA PHE A 38 -10.30 -5.49 15.38
C PHE A 38 -9.08 -5.25 16.28
N GLU A 39 -8.12 -4.41 15.88
CA GLU A 39 -6.88 -4.25 16.64
C GLU A 39 -7.06 -3.37 17.89
N PHE A 40 -7.64 -2.21 17.72
CA PHE A 40 -7.79 -1.25 18.80
C PHE A 40 -9.19 -1.25 19.43
N ALA A 41 -9.91 -2.37 19.35
CA ALA A 41 -11.29 -2.49 19.85
C ALA A 41 -11.43 -2.20 21.36
N ARG A 42 -10.37 -2.40 22.13
CA ARG A 42 -10.34 -2.21 23.60
C ARG A 42 -10.02 -0.77 24.02
N GLU A 43 -9.57 0.07 23.10
CA GLU A 43 -9.20 1.45 23.40
C GLU A 43 -10.42 2.39 23.38
N PRO A 44 -10.39 3.51 24.14
CA PRO A 44 -11.42 4.52 24.05
C PRO A 44 -11.59 5.05 22.64
N VAL A 45 -12.83 5.37 22.23
CA VAL A 45 -13.20 5.69 20.84
C VAL A 45 -12.29 6.75 20.20
N GLY A 46 -11.96 7.82 20.91
CA GLY A 46 -11.09 8.89 20.38
C GLY A 46 -9.66 8.41 20.12
N LYS A 47 -9.06 7.68 21.07
CA LYS A 47 -7.71 7.09 20.94
C LYS A 47 -7.70 6.00 19.86
N ARG A 48 -8.73 5.16 19.84
CA ARG A 48 -8.94 4.11 18.85
C ARG A 48 -8.97 4.65 17.43
N LEU A 49 -9.69 5.74 17.17
CA LEU A 49 -9.75 6.39 15.85
C LEU A 49 -8.37 6.92 15.44
N LEU A 50 -7.69 7.60 16.37
CA LEU A 50 -6.36 8.17 16.11
C LEU A 50 -5.33 7.10 15.80
N LEU A 51 -5.24 6.04 16.61
CA LEU A 51 -4.31 4.92 16.41
C LEU A 51 -4.59 4.20 15.10
N SER A 52 -5.86 3.92 14.79
CA SER A 52 -6.23 3.22 13.56
C SER A 52 -5.86 4.01 12.30
N PHE A 53 -6.13 5.32 12.32
CA PHE A 53 -5.76 6.19 11.21
C PHE A 53 -4.24 6.31 11.08
N PHE A 54 -3.56 6.52 12.20
CA PHE A 54 -2.09 6.63 12.23
C PHE A 54 -1.44 5.35 11.70
N GLN A 55 -1.90 4.18 12.18
CA GLN A 55 -1.36 2.89 11.80
C GLN A 55 -1.65 2.51 10.33
N ALA A 56 -2.68 3.09 9.71
CA ALA A 56 -2.94 2.94 8.29
C ALA A 56 -2.03 3.84 7.41
N VAL A 57 -1.51 4.94 7.97
CA VAL A 57 -0.68 5.91 7.24
C VAL A 57 0.81 5.63 7.41
N THR A 58 1.28 5.32 8.63
CA THR A 58 2.71 5.20 8.97
C THR A 58 3.49 4.17 8.14
N PRO A 59 2.92 3.00 7.75
CA PRO A 59 3.63 2.02 6.93
C PRO A 59 3.97 2.51 5.51
N ARG A 60 3.35 3.62 5.09
CA ARG A 60 3.57 4.19 3.76
C ARG A 60 4.73 5.19 3.77
N THR A 61 5.88 4.73 4.26
CA THR A 61 7.17 5.44 4.34
C THR A 61 7.21 6.64 5.29
N ALA A 62 6.36 6.66 6.31
CA ALA A 62 6.47 7.63 7.41
C ALA A 62 7.35 7.10 8.56
N GLY A 63 7.24 5.82 8.92
CA GLY A 63 8.14 5.13 9.85
C GLY A 63 8.01 5.55 11.31
N PHE A 64 6.96 6.28 11.67
CA PHE A 64 6.74 6.65 13.06
C PHE A 64 5.92 5.59 13.79
N ASN A 65 6.39 5.20 14.97
CA ASN A 65 5.70 4.22 15.81
C ASN A 65 4.94 4.92 16.94
N THR A 66 3.62 4.68 17.02
CA THR A 66 2.75 5.19 18.09
C THR A 66 2.00 4.09 18.83
N ALA A 67 2.04 2.87 18.30
CA ALA A 67 1.44 1.69 18.90
C ALA A 67 2.50 0.61 19.06
N ASP A 68 2.34 -0.25 20.06
CA ASP A 68 3.20 -1.41 20.22
C ASP A 68 2.86 -2.44 19.12
N LEU A 69 3.75 -2.55 18.14
CA LEU A 69 3.58 -3.45 16.99
C LEU A 69 3.67 -4.92 17.42
N THR A 70 4.41 -5.21 18.51
CA THR A 70 4.56 -6.59 19.01
C THR A 70 3.29 -7.08 19.71
N ALA A 71 2.48 -6.16 20.22
CA ALA A 71 1.19 -6.46 20.83
C ALA A 71 0.03 -6.62 19.83
N MET A 72 0.28 -6.33 18.55
CA MET A 72 -0.72 -6.48 17.48
C MET A 72 -0.89 -7.95 17.10
N SER A 73 -2.08 -8.27 16.57
CA SER A 73 -2.34 -9.60 16.03
C SER A 73 -1.45 -9.90 14.80
N GLU A 74 -1.19 -11.17 14.52
CA GLU A 74 -0.48 -11.58 13.31
C GLU A 74 -1.15 -11.06 12.03
N SER A 75 -2.49 -10.96 12.04
CA SER A 75 -3.26 -10.39 10.94
C SER A 75 -2.99 -8.90 10.77
N GLY A 76 -2.91 -8.14 11.88
CA GLY A 76 -2.57 -6.72 11.87
C GLY A 76 -1.16 -6.47 11.36
N GLN A 77 -0.18 -7.24 11.87
CA GLN A 77 1.20 -7.19 11.40
C GLN A 77 1.33 -7.54 9.91
N THR A 78 0.57 -8.53 9.43
CA THR A 78 0.53 -8.91 8.01
C THR A 78 -0.01 -7.76 7.14
N ILE A 79 -1.08 -7.10 7.58
CA ILE A 79 -1.63 -5.93 6.86
C ILE A 79 -0.61 -4.80 6.81
N ILE A 80 0.08 -4.49 7.91
CA ILE A 80 1.15 -3.48 7.93
C ILE A 80 2.26 -3.86 6.96
N THR A 81 2.73 -5.11 6.98
CA THR A 81 3.74 -5.63 6.05
C THR A 81 3.33 -5.42 4.59
N MET A 82 2.08 -5.72 4.24
CA MET A 82 1.55 -5.48 2.89
C MET A 82 1.51 -3.98 2.53
N LEU A 83 1.14 -3.13 3.48
CA LEU A 83 1.12 -1.67 3.28
C LEU A 83 2.52 -1.10 3.07
N MET A 84 3.55 -1.64 3.75
CA MET A 84 4.95 -1.21 3.58
C MET A 84 5.48 -1.45 2.16
N LEU A 85 5.05 -2.54 1.50
CA LEU A 85 5.42 -2.82 0.12
C LEU A 85 4.81 -1.83 -0.87
N ILE A 86 3.69 -1.17 -0.49
CA ILE A 86 2.99 -0.19 -1.30
C ILE A 86 3.35 1.22 -0.83
N GLY A 87 4.36 1.80 -1.43
CA GLY A 87 4.84 3.13 -1.08
C GLY A 87 3.93 4.28 -1.50
N GLY A 88 4.53 5.43 -1.73
CA GLY A 88 3.82 6.66 -2.08
C GLY A 88 3.39 6.77 -3.53
N SER A 89 2.86 7.95 -3.86
CA SER A 89 2.46 8.31 -5.22
C SER A 89 3.66 8.61 -6.11
N PRO A 90 3.52 8.52 -7.45
CA PRO A 90 4.56 8.96 -8.37
C PRO A 90 4.97 10.42 -8.11
N GLY A 91 6.29 10.67 -8.16
CA GLY A 91 6.86 11.98 -7.83
C GLY A 91 7.14 12.22 -6.34
N SER A 92 6.78 11.28 -5.45
CA SER A 92 7.19 11.30 -4.05
C SER A 92 8.57 10.66 -3.85
N THR A 93 9.26 11.05 -2.78
CA THR A 93 10.52 10.45 -2.34
C THR A 93 10.33 9.10 -1.64
N ALA A 94 9.08 8.69 -1.40
CA ALA A 94 8.73 7.44 -0.75
C ALA A 94 9.31 6.24 -1.53
N GLY A 95 9.86 5.26 -0.82
CA GLY A 95 10.25 3.96 -1.36
C GLY A 95 9.05 3.08 -1.68
N GLY A 96 9.30 1.79 -1.86
CA GLY A 96 8.25 0.82 -2.18
C GLY A 96 7.65 0.97 -3.57
N MET A 97 6.77 0.05 -3.90
CA MET A 97 6.03 0.07 -5.16
C MET A 97 5.04 1.24 -5.21
N LYS A 98 5.04 2.00 -6.29
CA LYS A 98 4.15 3.18 -6.41
C LYS A 98 2.67 2.78 -6.44
N THR A 99 1.81 3.63 -5.88
CA THR A 99 0.35 3.42 -5.87
C THR A 99 -0.24 3.24 -7.26
N THR A 100 0.34 3.89 -8.28
CA THR A 100 -0.08 3.72 -9.66
C THR A 100 0.24 2.35 -10.24
N THR A 101 1.34 1.72 -9.83
CA THR A 101 1.69 0.34 -10.21
C THR A 101 0.63 -0.63 -9.71
N LEU A 102 0.27 -0.54 -8.44
CA LEU A 102 -0.82 -1.33 -7.86
C LEU A 102 -2.14 -1.09 -8.61
N ALA A 103 -2.47 0.18 -8.88
CA ALA A 103 -3.68 0.54 -9.61
C ALA A 103 -3.75 -0.13 -10.99
N VAL A 104 -2.65 -0.08 -11.76
CA VAL A 104 -2.57 -0.69 -13.10
C VAL A 104 -2.78 -2.20 -13.01
N LEU A 105 -2.17 -2.87 -12.03
CA LEU A 105 -2.33 -4.31 -11.85
C LEU A 105 -3.75 -4.69 -11.47
N LEU A 106 -4.37 -3.95 -10.55
CA LEU A 106 -5.77 -4.18 -10.16
C LEU A 106 -6.73 -3.94 -11.33
N ALA A 107 -6.52 -2.87 -12.11
CA ALA A 107 -7.34 -2.62 -13.30
C ALA A 107 -7.18 -3.72 -14.34
N ASN A 108 -5.97 -4.22 -14.54
CA ASN A 108 -5.72 -5.33 -15.45
C ASN A 108 -6.40 -6.61 -14.95
N ALA A 109 -6.28 -6.94 -13.66
CA ALA A 109 -6.97 -8.08 -13.07
C ALA A 109 -8.49 -7.98 -13.27
N LEU A 110 -9.10 -6.83 -12.98
CA LEU A 110 -10.52 -6.59 -13.19
C LEU A 110 -10.94 -6.71 -14.66
N ALA A 111 -10.09 -6.23 -15.60
CA ALA A 111 -10.37 -6.36 -17.04
C ALA A 111 -10.38 -7.83 -17.46
N VAL A 112 -9.41 -8.62 -16.99
CA VAL A 112 -9.34 -10.08 -17.26
C VAL A 112 -10.56 -10.79 -16.69
N PHE A 113 -10.95 -10.51 -15.43
CA PHE A 113 -12.15 -11.10 -14.83
C PHE A 113 -13.43 -10.76 -15.60
N ARG A 114 -13.51 -9.52 -16.11
CA ARG A 114 -14.68 -9.07 -16.91
C ARG A 114 -14.59 -9.45 -18.38
N ARG A 115 -13.57 -10.18 -18.81
CA ARG A 115 -13.28 -10.55 -20.20
C ARG A 115 -13.18 -9.34 -21.15
N ASN A 116 -12.74 -8.21 -20.61
CA ASN A 116 -12.46 -7.02 -21.42
C ASN A 116 -11.08 -7.14 -22.07
N GLU A 117 -10.99 -6.80 -23.36
CA GLU A 117 -9.74 -6.89 -24.12
C GLU A 117 -8.65 -5.93 -23.58
N TYR A 118 -9.05 -4.78 -23.03
CA TYR A 118 -8.14 -3.77 -22.52
C TYR A 118 -8.61 -3.25 -21.16
N PRO A 119 -7.70 -3.06 -20.20
CA PRO A 119 -8.05 -2.36 -18.95
C PRO A 119 -8.24 -0.86 -19.20
N HIS A 120 -9.21 -0.28 -18.53
CA HIS A 120 -9.55 1.12 -18.63
C HIS A 120 -9.53 1.78 -17.25
N PHE A 121 -8.95 2.99 -17.18
CA PHE A 121 -9.15 3.91 -16.08
C PHE A 121 -9.92 5.14 -16.56
N PHE A 122 -11.05 5.44 -15.94
CA PHE A 122 -11.84 6.64 -16.26
C PHE A 122 -11.97 6.89 -17.77
N ASN A 123 -12.39 5.88 -18.53
CA ASN A 123 -12.56 5.88 -19.99
C ASN A 123 -11.25 6.00 -20.83
N ARG A 124 -10.08 5.82 -20.22
CA ARG A 124 -8.81 5.76 -20.95
C ARG A 124 -8.23 4.36 -20.91
N ARG A 125 -7.77 3.88 -22.07
CA ARG A 125 -7.09 2.58 -22.19
C ARG A 125 -5.69 2.65 -21.58
N ILE A 126 -5.30 1.56 -20.92
CA ILE A 126 -3.93 1.37 -20.44
C ILE A 126 -3.17 0.55 -21.47
N SER A 127 -1.98 0.99 -21.84
CA SER A 127 -1.15 0.27 -22.82
C SER A 127 -0.63 -1.05 -22.25
N LYS A 128 -0.42 -2.04 -23.13
CA LYS A 128 0.18 -3.33 -22.74
C LYS A 128 1.59 -3.16 -22.15
N GLU A 129 2.34 -2.19 -22.64
CA GLU A 129 3.68 -1.86 -22.12
C GLU A 129 3.62 -1.41 -20.66
N THR A 130 2.67 -0.52 -20.30
CA THR A 130 2.47 -0.07 -18.93
C THR A 130 2.11 -1.23 -18.01
N ILE A 131 1.28 -2.16 -18.47
CA ILE A 131 0.91 -3.36 -17.70
C ILE A 131 2.12 -4.26 -17.49
N SER A 132 2.89 -4.50 -18.54
CA SER A 132 4.12 -5.32 -18.48
C SER A 132 5.15 -4.71 -17.53
N GLN A 133 5.39 -3.42 -17.60
CA GLN A 133 6.28 -2.69 -16.67
C GLN A 133 5.78 -2.80 -15.23
N ALA A 134 4.48 -2.60 -14.98
CA ALA A 134 3.90 -2.73 -13.67
C ALA A 134 4.04 -4.15 -13.10
N ALA A 135 3.82 -5.18 -13.94
CA ALA A 135 3.99 -6.58 -13.55
C ALA A 135 5.45 -6.93 -13.25
N THR A 136 6.40 -6.42 -14.04
CA THR A 136 7.84 -6.61 -13.81
C THR A 136 8.25 -5.98 -12.47
N ILE A 137 7.86 -4.73 -12.21
CA ILE A 137 8.16 -4.05 -10.94
C ILE A 137 7.59 -4.86 -9.77
N PHE A 138 6.33 -5.29 -9.87
CA PHE A 138 5.70 -6.11 -8.83
C PHE A 138 6.45 -7.42 -8.59
N ALA A 139 6.82 -8.14 -9.65
CA ALA A 139 7.55 -9.39 -9.55
C ALA A 139 8.93 -9.21 -8.90
N MET A 140 9.65 -8.12 -9.24
CA MET A 140 10.93 -7.79 -8.63
C MET A 140 10.78 -7.48 -7.12
N TYR A 141 9.81 -6.64 -6.75
CA TYR A 141 9.54 -6.33 -5.34
C TYR A 141 9.16 -7.57 -4.54
N LEU A 142 8.27 -8.42 -5.09
CA LEU A 142 7.86 -9.67 -4.47
C LEU A 142 9.04 -10.63 -4.32
N GLY A 143 9.87 -10.75 -5.35
CA GLY A 143 11.08 -11.58 -5.31
C GLY A 143 12.07 -11.14 -4.23
N LEU A 144 12.37 -9.82 -4.16
CA LEU A 144 13.25 -9.27 -3.13
C LEU A 144 12.66 -9.45 -1.73
N PHE A 145 11.35 -9.21 -1.57
CA PHE A 145 10.65 -9.38 -0.29
C PHE A 145 10.73 -10.81 0.22
N LEU A 146 10.41 -11.80 -0.62
CA LEU A 146 10.46 -13.20 -0.24
C LEU A 146 11.90 -13.69 -0.02
N ALA A 147 12.82 -13.34 -0.91
CA ALA A 147 14.23 -13.74 -0.78
C ALA A 147 14.87 -13.12 0.48
N GLY A 148 14.65 -11.83 0.71
CA GLY A 148 15.15 -11.14 1.90
C GLY A 148 14.61 -11.74 3.19
N GLY A 149 13.29 -11.96 3.28
CA GLY A 149 12.67 -12.57 4.45
C GLY A 149 13.19 -13.99 4.75
N LEU A 150 13.39 -14.81 3.71
CA LEU A 150 13.96 -16.14 3.85
C LEU A 150 15.42 -16.11 4.33
N VAL A 151 16.23 -15.20 3.78
CA VAL A 151 17.64 -15.05 4.18
C VAL A 151 17.74 -14.60 5.63
N ILE A 152 17.01 -13.57 6.03
CA ILE A 152 17.01 -13.03 7.41
C ILE A 152 16.54 -14.14 8.38
N SER A 153 15.41 -14.77 8.11
CA SER A 153 14.90 -15.86 8.95
C SER A 153 15.92 -16.99 9.13
N ARG A 154 16.64 -17.34 8.06
CA ARG A 154 17.67 -18.39 8.14
C ARG A 154 18.90 -17.95 8.90
N MET A 155 19.34 -16.69 8.75
CA MET A 155 20.56 -16.19 9.37
C MET A 155 20.36 -15.87 10.86
N GLU A 156 19.22 -15.29 11.22
CA GLU A 156 18.93 -14.83 12.58
C GLU A 156 18.12 -15.84 13.40
N GLY A 157 17.60 -16.90 12.78
CA GLY A 157 16.76 -17.89 13.44
C GLY A 157 15.41 -17.34 13.91
N GLN A 158 14.96 -16.20 13.36
CA GLN A 158 13.71 -15.56 13.71
C GLN A 158 12.52 -16.16 12.96
N PRO A 159 11.29 -16.01 13.50
CA PRO A 159 10.07 -16.38 12.78
C PRO A 159 10.01 -15.72 11.42
N ILE A 160 9.50 -16.43 10.42
CA ILE A 160 9.44 -15.91 9.03
C ILE A 160 8.60 -14.64 8.94
N LEU A 161 7.56 -14.49 9.77
CA LEU A 161 6.68 -13.33 9.76
C LEU A 161 7.44 -12.06 10.15
N ASP A 162 8.25 -12.13 11.21
CA ASP A 162 9.08 -11.01 11.68
C ASP A 162 10.14 -10.64 10.64
N SER A 163 10.79 -11.65 10.05
CA SER A 163 11.78 -11.44 9.00
C SER A 163 11.18 -10.82 7.73
N LEU A 164 9.96 -11.17 7.38
CA LEU A 164 9.21 -10.55 6.29
C LEU A 164 8.83 -9.10 6.63
N PHE A 165 8.44 -8.84 7.87
CA PHE A 165 8.13 -7.48 8.33
C PHE A 165 9.34 -6.57 8.19
N GLU A 166 10.51 -7.00 8.68
CA GLU A 166 11.76 -6.25 8.56
C GLU A 166 12.17 -6.04 7.10
N THR A 167 12.06 -7.09 6.28
CA THR A 167 12.36 -7.00 4.85
C THR A 167 11.44 -6.01 4.15
N ALA A 168 10.15 -6.02 4.46
CA ALA A 168 9.19 -5.08 3.89
C ALA A 168 9.52 -3.63 4.30
N SER A 169 9.87 -3.42 5.57
CA SER A 169 10.29 -2.12 6.09
C SER A 169 11.56 -1.61 5.38
N ALA A 170 12.56 -2.48 5.18
CA ALA A 170 13.79 -2.14 4.50
C ALA A 170 13.56 -1.79 3.01
N ILE A 171 12.87 -2.67 2.25
CA ILE A 171 12.59 -2.48 0.82
C ILE A 171 11.65 -1.27 0.61
N GLY A 172 10.67 -1.11 1.49
CA GLY A 172 9.73 0.00 1.47
C GLY A 172 10.32 1.32 1.94
N THR A 173 11.55 1.31 2.51
CA THR A 173 12.20 2.47 3.15
C THR A 173 11.31 3.10 4.23
N VAL A 174 10.66 2.26 5.05
CA VAL A 174 9.68 2.71 6.04
C VAL A 174 10.35 3.07 7.37
N GLY A 175 11.17 2.16 7.91
CA GLY A 175 11.87 2.36 9.18
C GLY A 175 11.03 2.03 10.41
N LEU A 176 10.08 1.09 10.28
CA LEU A 176 9.34 0.50 11.41
C LEU A 176 10.06 -0.72 11.92
#